data_f4866398e424ea8f13b5e0db512d1d40
#
_entry.id   f4866398e424ea8f13b5e0db512d1d40
#
_cell.length_a   1.000
_cell.length_b   1.000
_cell.length_c   1.000
_cell.angle_alpha   90.00
_cell.angle_beta   90.00
_cell.angle_gamma   90.00
#
_symmetry.space_group_name_H-M   'P 1'
#
loop_
_entity.id
_entity.type
_entity.pdbx_description
1 polymer ?
#
loop_
_entity_poly.entity_id
_entity_poly.type
_entity_poly.pdbx_seq_one_letter_code
_entity_poly.pdbx_strand_id
1 'polypeptide(L)'
;MNFLRKILFPVAFVYWIVTWMRNYFYDKQIFKSKSFDLPIIAVGNLSVGGTGKTPQIEYLIRLLQDNFKVATLSRGYKRETNGFVLANNSTTVKEIGDEPFQFFTKFPKIKVAVEANRINGITQLLKLENKPEIILLDDAFQHRKVKAGFYILLTTYSELFCDDFILPFGNLREPSSGKKRANMIIVTKCPSDISELAMSEVKKKLDVDVPVFFSKIVYDELVYSEVKPIKTAEIKLTEKTIITGIAKPFPFISHLKKENDLVLEFSDHHNFTKKEIDNIKELAKNKTIITTEKDFMRLKGSLSKEQLFYLPIKSAFLKEADVLDKIILDYVEKSSRNS
;
A
#
# COMPACT_ATOMS: atom_id res chain seq x y z
N MET A 1 -15.33 15.31 13.50
CA MET A 1 -15.94 15.42 12.15
C MET A 1 -16.23 16.89 11.87
N ASN A 2 -15.63 17.49 10.83
CA ASN A 2 -15.76 18.93 10.54
C ASN A 2 -17.20 19.27 10.18
N PHE A 3 -17.70 20.43 10.65
CA PHE A 3 -19.05 20.94 10.38
C PHE A 3 -19.43 20.94 8.89
N LEU A 4 -18.48 21.31 8.01
CA LEU A 4 -18.64 21.27 6.56
C LEU A 4 -19.01 19.87 6.01
N ARG A 5 -18.50 18.78 6.59
CA ARG A 5 -18.86 17.43 6.15
C ARG A 5 -20.30 17.07 6.48
N LYS A 6 -20.89 17.63 7.56
CA LYS A 6 -22.29 17.42 7.92
C LYS A 6 -23.25 17.99 6.86
N ILE A 7 -22.90 19.14 6.28
CA ILE A 7 -23.68 19.78 5.20
C ILE A 7 -23.69 18.90 3.93
N LEU A 8 -22.66 18.08 3.72
CA LEU A 8 -22.54 17.20 2.56
C LEU A 8 -23.30 15.87 2.69
N PHE A 9 -24.06 15.68 3.77
CA PHE A 9 -24.85 14.44 3.99
C PHE A 9 -25.78 14.10 2.79
N PRO A 10 -26.55 15.04 2.18
CA PRO A 10 -27.39 14.70 1.04
C PRO A 10 -26.59 14.15 -0.15
N VAL A 11 -25.38 14.70 -0.40
CA VAL A 11 -24.49 14.25 -1.46
C VAL A 11 -23.96 12.83 -1.14
N ALA A 12 -23.62 12.59 0.12
CA ALA A 12 -23.18 11.27 0.57
C ALA A 12 -24.28 10.21 0.42
N PHE A 13 -25.54 10.57 0.65
CA PHE A 13 -26.68 9.68 0.46
C PHE A 13 -26.85 9.28 -1.01
N VAL A 14 -26.76 10.25 -1.93
CA VAL A 14 -26.80 9.96 -3.38
C VAL A 14 -25.61 9.07 -3.79
N TYR A 15 -24.41 9.40 -3.31
CA TYR A 15 -23.21 8.59 -3.58
C TYR A 15 -23.34 7.16 -3.03
N TRP A 16 -23.93 7.01 -1.85
CA TRP A 16 -24.25 5.72 -1.26
C TRP A 16 -25.19 4.89 -2.16
N ILE A 17 -26.29 5.49 -2.63
CA ILE A 17 -27.21 4.81 -3.57
C ILE A 17 -26.48 4.34 -4.82
N VAL A 18 -25.71 5.21 -5.46
CA VAL A 18 -24.98 4.89 -6.70
C VAL A 18 -23.99 3.74 -6.48
N THR A 19 -23.21 3.80 -5.43
CA THR A 19 -22.21 2.77 -5.12
C THR A 19 -22.88 1.46 -4.69
N TRP A 20 -23.98 1.52 -3.95
CA TRP A 20 -24.77 0.37 -3.57
C TRP A 20 -25.40 -0.31 -4.79
N MET A 21 -26.08 0.46 -5.67
CA MET A 21 -26.66 -0.06 -6.93
C MET A 21 -25.59 -0.69 -7.82
N ARG A 22 -24.44 0.00 -7.99
CA ARG A 22 -23.30 -0.55 -8.75
C ARG A 22 -22.87 -1.91 -8.18
N ASN A 23 -22.72 -2.03 -6.86
CA ASN A 23 -22.34 -3.28 -6.23
C ASN A 23 -23.43 -4.34 -6.39
N TYR A 24 -24.68 -4.00 -6.20
CA TYR A 24 -25.81 -4.89 -6.43
C TYR A 24 -25.82 -5.47 -7.86
N PHE A 25 -25.58 -4.64 -8.88
CA PHE A 25 -25.54 -5.12 -10.28
C PHE A 25 -24.39 -6.09 -10.54
N TYR A 26 -23.24 -5.91 -9.89
CA TYR A 26 -22.17 -6.90 -9.93
C TYR A 26 -22.52 -8.19 -9.17
N ASP A 27 -23.16 -8.09 -8.00
CA ASP A 27 -23.55 -9.23 -7.18
C ASP A 27 -24.61 -10.09 -7.90
N LYS A 28 -25.50 -9.44 -8.64
CA LYS A 28 -26.50 -10.10 -9.51
C LYS A 28 -25.98 -10.46 -10.90
N GLN A 29 -24.68 -10.28 -11.17
CA GLN A 29 -24.05 -10.58 -12.47
C GLN A 29 -24.63 -9.80 -13.66
N ILE A 30 -25.42 -8.73 -13.42
CA ILE A 30 -25.89 -7.79 -14.46
C ILE A 30 -24.67 -7.11 -15.08
N PHE A 31 -23.74 -6.63 -14.23
CA PHE A 31 -22.43 -6.23 -14.69
C PHE A 31 -21.49 -7.41 -14.65
N LYS A 32 -20.87 -7.73 -15.81
CA LYS A 32 -19.98 -8.87 -15.95
C LYS A 32 -18.61 -8.59 -15.34
N SER A 33 -18.09 -9.56 -14.60
CA SER A 33 -16.70 -9.62 -14.14
C SER A 33 -15.94 -10.67 -14.91
N LYS A 34 -14.69 -10.40 -15.29
CA LYS A 34 -13.81 -11.36 -15.98
C LYS A 34 -12.93 -12.09 -14.96
N SER A 35 -12.94 -13.41 -15.00
CA SER A 35 -11.98 -14.28 -14.32
C SER A 35 -10.83 -14.63 -15.27
N PHE A 36 -9.72 -15.09 -14.71
CA PHE A 36 -8.55 -15.54 -15.45
C PHE A 36 -8.03 -16.86 -14.85
N ASP A 37 -7.40 -17.66 -15.67
CA ASP A 37 -6.90 -18.99 -15.29
C ASP A 37 -5.48 -18.88 -14.68
N LEU A 38 -5.36 -18.10 -13.60
CA LEU A 38 -4.17 -17.99 -12.76
C LEU A 38 -4.58 -17.41 -11.39
N PRO A 39 -3.79 -17.66 -10.33
CA PRO A 39 -4.03 -17.04 -9.03
C PRO A 39 -3.95 -15.52 -9.12
N ILE A 40 -4.98 -14.83 -8.65
CA ILE A 40 -5.02 -13.37 -8.51
C ILE A 40 -5.41 -13.03 -7.09
N ILE A 41 -4.54 -12.32 -6.39
CA ILE A 41 -4.80 -11.77 -5.05
C ILE A 41 -5.02 -10.27 -5.18
N ALA A 42 -6.21 -9.80 -4.79
CA ALA A 42 -6.53 -8.38 -4.75
C ALA A 42 -6.37 -7.85 -3.33
N VAL A 43 -5.49 -6.88 -3.14
CA VAL A 43 -5.33 -6.16 -1.88
C VAL A 43 -5.97 -4.78 -2.02
N GLY A 44 -6.78 -4.39 -1.04
CA GLY A 44 -7.40 -3.08 -1.05
C GLY A 44 -8.10 -2.75 0.25
N ASN A 45 -8.84 -1.66 0.25
CA ASN A 45 -9.54 -1.14 1.43
C ASN A 45 -10.86 -0.48 1.03
N LEU A 46 -11.74 -0.27 1.99
CA LEU A 46 -13.01 0.44 1.76
C LEU A 46 -12.87 1.96 1.93
N SER A 47 -11.93 2.42 2.75
CA SER A 47 -11.75 3.84 3.07
C SER A 47 -10.72 4.51 2.17
N VAL A 48 -10.81 5.83 1.98
CA VAL A 48 -9.69 6.62 1.43
C VAL A 48 -8.58 6.73 2.49
N GLY A 49 -7.33 6.94 2.03
CA GLY A 49 -6.18 7.14 2.90
C GLY A 49 -5.24 5.94 2.99
N GLY A 50 -4.22 6.11 3.82
CA GLY A 50 -3.10 5.17 3.94
C GLY A 50 -3.41 3.99 4.87
N THR A 51 -4.06 2.97 4.39
CA THR A 51 -4.39 1.76 5.17
C THR A 51 -3.27 0.71 5.25
N GLY A 52 -2.07 1.01 4.75
CA GLY A 52 -0.94 0.07 4.77
C GLY A 52 -0.91 -0.91 3.60
N LYS A 53 -1.51 -0.59 2.45
CA LYS A 53 -1.50 -1.43 1.24
C LYS A 53 -0.09 -1.78 0.79
N THR A 54 0.78 -0.78 0.62
CA THR A 54 2.15 -0.98 0.14
C THR A 54 2.95 -1.97 1.01
N PRO A 55 3.04 -1.82 2.36
CA PRO A 55 3.70 -2.81 3.21
C PRO A 55 3.05 -4.20 3.13
N GLN A 56 1.76 -4.29 2.88
CA GLN A 56 1.07 -5.58 2.76
C GLN A 56 1.34 -6.26 1.42
N ILE A 57 1.36 -5.51 0.32
CA ILE A 57 1.79 -6.03 -1.00
C ILE A 57 3.25 -6.50 -0.91
N GLU A 58 4.14 -5.73 -0.28
CA GLU A 58 5.53 -6.13 -0.09
C GLU A 58 5.67 -7.42 0.76
N TYR A 59 4.81 -7.59 1.78
CA TYR A 59 4.77 -8.82 2.55
C TYR A 59 4.45 -10.02 1.66
N LEU A 60 3.41 -9.89 0.83
CA LEU A 60 3.00 -10.95 -0.12
C LEU A 60 4.08 -11.22 -1.18
N ILE A 61 4.76 -10.18 -1.67
CA ILE A 61 5.88 -10.36 -2.61
C ILE A 61 6.98 -11.19 -1.96
N ARG A 62 7.39 -10.88 -0.72
CA ARG A 62 8.43 -11.64 0.00
C ARG A 62 8.03 -13.08 0.24
N LEU A 63 6.76 -13.34 0.57
CA LEU A 63 6.23 -14.68 0.78
C LEU A 63 6.26 -15.53 -0.50
N LEU A 64 6.04 -14.90 -1.67
CA LEU A 64 5.74 -15.63 -2.91
C LEU A 64 6.91 -15.67 -3.92
N GLN A 65 7.78 -14.64 -3.96
CA GLN A 65 8.73 -14.42 -5.06
C GLN A 65 9.82 -15.49 -5.20
N ASP A 66 10.11 -16.27 -4.16
CA ASP A 66 11.14 -17.30 -4.22
C ASP A 66 10.61 -18.63 -4.81
N ASN A 67 9.30 -18.84 -4.79
CA ASN A 67 8.66 -20.04 -5.29
C ASN A 67 7.80 -19.82 -6.54
N PHE A 68 7.41 -18.58 -6.84
CA PHE A 68 6.51 -18.24 -7.94
C PHE A 68 6.98 -17.02 -8.72
N LYS A 69 6.66 -16.98 -10.02
CA LYS A 69 6.84 -15.78 -10.87
C LYS A 69 5.73 -14.78 -10.56
N VAL A 70 6.02 -13.86 -9.68
CA VAL A 70 5.06 -12.84 -9.20
C VAL A 70 5.02 -11.65 -10.15
N ALA A 71 3.82 -11.12 -10.41
CA ALA A 71 3.64 -9.78 -10.96
C ALA A 71 2.77 -8.93 -10.03
N THR A 72 3.07 -7.64 -9.94
CA THR A 72 2.16 -6.65 -9.36
C THR A 72 1.50 -5.85 -10.46
N LEU A 73 0.21 -5.54 -10.31
CA LEU A 73 -0.53 -4.68 -11.23
C LEU A 73 -1.28 -3.61 -10.46
N SER A 74 -0.84 -2.37 -10.62
CA SER A 74 -1.42 -1.17 -9.98
C SER A 74 -2.12 -0.28 -11.01
N ARG A 75 -2.82 0.75 -10.54
CA ARG A 75 -3.40 1.79 -11.41
C ARG A 75 -2.34 2.74 -11.95
N GLY A 76 -1.27 2.95 -11.18
CA GLY A 76 -0.31 4.02 -11.43
C GLY A 76 -0.92 5.38 -11.05
N TYR A 77 -1.20 5.59 -9.76
CA TYR A 77 -1.76 6.85 -9.29
C TYR A 77 -0.80 8.01 -9.54
N LYS A 78 -1.31 9.13 -10.10
CA LYS A 78 -0.54 10.33 -10.47
C LYS A 78 0.60 10.10 -11.49
N ARG A 79 0.63 9.01 -12.22
CA ARG A 79 1.59 8.81 -13.32
C ARG A 79 1.27 9.72 -14.51
N GLU A 80 2.29 10.04 -15.29
CA GLU A 80 2.15 10.87 -16.50
C GLU A 80 1.79 10.04 -17.75
N THR A 81 2.02 8.73 -17.72
CA THR A 81 1.75 7.82 -18.84
C THR A 81 0.30 7.31 -18.85
N ASN A 82 -0.15 6.81 -20.00
CA ASN A 82 -1.43 6.15 -20.19
C ASN A 82 -1.25 4.72 -20.72
N GLY A 83 -2.28 3.87 -20.56
CA GLY A 83 -2.28 2.49 -21.02
C GLY A 83 -1.38 1.58 -20.18
N PHE A 84 -1.03 0.43 -20.74
CA PHE A 84 -0.19 -0.56 -20.10
C PHE A 84 1.29 -0.17 -20.16
N VAL A 85 1.94 -0.15 -18.99
CA VAL A 85 3.39 0.01 -18.87
C VAL A 85 3.93 -1.13 -18.01
N LEU A 86 4.88 -1.88 -18.55
CA LEU A 86 5.69 -2.85 -17.81
C LEU A 86 7.01 -2.17 -17.43
N ALA A 87 7.31 -2.12 -16.15
CA ALA A 87 8.53 -1.50 -15.64
C ALA A 87 9.78 -2.23 -16.15
N ASN A 88 10.80 -1.45 -16.49
CA ASN A 88 12.13 -1.87 -16.90
C ASN A 88 13.20 -0.91 -16.36
N ASN A 89 14.47 -1.17 -16.64
CA ASN A 89 15.59 -0.40 -16.08
C ASN A 89 15.62 1.10 -16.48
N SER A 90 14.91 1.49 -17.52
CA SER A 90 14.78 2.91 -17.92
C SER A 90 13.52 3.58 -17.34
N THR A 91 12.65 2.81 -16.69
CA THR A 91 11.38 3.31 -16.15
C THR A 91 11.62 4.29 -15.00
N THR A 92 10.86 5.37 -14.99
CA THR A 92 10.92 6.42 -13.98
C THR A 92 9.67 6.43 -13.09
N VAL A 93 9.76 7.10 -11.92
CA VAL A 93 8.61 7.33 -11.02
C VAL A 93 7.45 8.00 -11.75
N LYS A 94 7.73 8.96 -12.65
CA LYS A 94 6.71 9.69 -13.40
C LYS A 94 5.90 8.79 -14.34
N GLU A 95 6.51 7.74 -14.84
CA GLU A 95 5.88 6.82 -15.80
C GLU A 95 4.96 5.81 -15.13
N ILE A 96 5.25 5.35 -13.91
CA ILE A 96 4.48 4.30 -13.25
C ILE A 96 3.90 4.69 -11.88
N GLY A 97 4.33 5.81 -11.30
CA GLY A 97 3.92 6.28 -9.97
C GLY A 97 4.78 5.74 -8.82
N ASP A 98 4.62 6.35 -7.65
CA ASP A 98 5.49 6.11 -6.48
C ASP A 98 5.50 4.64 -6.01
N GLU A 99 4.33 4.07 -5.73
CA GLU A 99 4.23 2.71 -5.17
C GLU A 99 4.72 1.63 -6.14
N PRO A 100 4.32 1.61 -7.42
CA PRO A 100 4.88 0.63 -8.37
C PRO A 100 6.39 0.78 -8.56
N PHE A 101 6.90 2.01 -8.58
CA PHE A 101 8.33 2.25 -8.70
C PHE A 101 9.11 1.74 -7.47
N GLN A 102 8.54 1.88 -6.28
CA GLN A 102 9.08 1.30 -5.05
C GLN A 102 9.16 -0.23 -5.14
N PHE A 103 8.10 -0.91 -5.60
CA PHE A 103 8.13 -2.36 -5.80
C PHE A 103 9.19 -2.77 -6.83
N PHE A 104 9.29 -2.07 -7.95
CA PHE A 104 10.27 -2.34 -8.98
C PHE A 104 11.71 -2.21 -8.49
N THR A 105 12.01 -1.16 -7.74
CA THR A 105 13.36 -0.91 -7.21
C THR A 105 13.75 -1.92 -6.12
N LYS A 106 12.78 -2.33 -5.29
CA LYS A 106 13.02 -3.17 -4.11
C LYS A 106 13.02 -4.67 -4.42
N PHE A 107 12.27 -5.10 -5.42
CA PHE A 107 12.06 -6.51 -5.74
C PHE A 107 12.40 -6.81 -7.21
N PRO A 108 13.69 -6.98 -7.55
CA PRO A 108 14.12 -7.18 -8.93
C PRO A 108 13.67 -8.50 -9.56
N LYS A 109 13.21 -9.46 -8.75
CA LYS A 109 12.74 -10.77 -9.23
C LYS A 109 11.31 -10.73 -9.79
N ILE A 110 10.51 -9.71 -9.48
CA ILE A 110 9.10 -9.64 -9.87
C ILE A 110 8.89 -8.77 -11.11
N LYS A 111 7.74 -8.96 -11.77
CA LYS A 111 7.26 -8.04 -12.79
C LYS A 111 6.38 -6.97 -12.16
N VAL A 112 6.63 -5.70 -12.50
CA VAL A 112 5.80 -4.58 -12.03
C VAL A 112 5.14 -3.94 -13.24
N ALA A 113 3.81 -3.89 -13.23
CA ALA A 113 3.03 -3.29 -14.30
C ALA A 113 2.00 -2.30 -13.78
N VAL A 114 1.66 -1.32 -14.60
CA VAL A 114 0.60 -0.36 -14.30
C VAL A 114 -0.38 -0.28 -15.48
N GLU A 115 -1.67 -0.31 -15.18
CA GLU A 115 -2.74 -0.15 -16.15
C GLU A 115 -4.06 0.17 -15.41
N ALA A 116 -4.76 1.21 -15.81
CA ALA A 116 -6.04 1.59 -15.21
C ALA A 116 -7.13 0.55 -15.50
N ASN A 117 -7.14 -0.01 -16.71
CA ASN A 117 -7.97 -1.13 -17.10
C ASN A 117 -7.29 -2.45 -16.70
N ARG A 118 -7.61 -2.97 -15.49
CA ARG A 118 -6.99 -4.19 -14.96
C ARG A 118 -7.18 -5.42 -15.87
N ILE A 119 -8.29 -5.51 -16.62
CA ILE A 119 -8.49 -6.60 -17.59
C ILE A 119 -7.42 -6.53 -18.67
N ASN A 120 -7.18 -5.34 -19.24
CA ASN A 120 -6.12 -5.14 -20.21
C ASN A 120 -4.75 -5.44 -19.59
N GLY A 121 -4.45 -4.92 -18.40
CA GLY A 121 -3.18 -5.15 -17.71
C GLY A 121 -2.88 -6.63 -17.49
N ILE A 122 -3.84 -7.41 -17.00
CA ILE A 122 -3.68 -8.86 -16.83
C ILE A 122 -3.48 -9.53 -18.19
N THR A 123 -4.27 -9.17 -19.19
CA THR A 123 -4.16 -9.75 -20.54
C THR A 123 -2.78 -9.49 -21.15
N GLN A 124 -2.20 -8.31 -20.96
CA GLN A 124 -0.85 -7.99 -21.46
C GLN A 124 0.23 -8.77 -20.69
N LEU A 125 0.10 -8.89 -19.36
CA LEU A 125 1.01 -9.69 -18.54
C LEU A 125 1.02 -11.16 -18.94
N LEU A 126 -0.14 -11.73 -19.31
CA LEU A 126 -0.26 -13.11 -19.76
C LEU A 126 0.30 -13.37 -21.17
N LYS A 127 0.50 -12.32 -21.99
CA LYS A 127 1.14 -12.42 -23.31
C LYS A 127 2.66 -12.41 -23.27
N LEU A 128 3.25 -12.12 -22.13
CA LEU A 128 4.70 -12.11 -21.98
C LEU A 128 5.26 -13.53 -22.16
N GLU A 129 6.38 -13.67 -22.81
CA GLU A 129 7.10 -14.94 -22.97
C GLU A 129 7.36 -15.59 -21.60
N ASN A 130 7.85 -14.83 -20.64
CA ASN A 130 7.98 -15.24 -19.25
C ASN A 130 6.79 -14.70 -18.44
N LYS A 131 5.59 -15.27 -18.69
CA LYS A 131 4.35 -14.84 -18.00
C LYS A 131 4.40 -15.08 -16.49
N PRO A 132 3.72 -14.25 -15.69
CA PRO A 132 3.60 -14.48 -14.25
C PRO A 132 2.74 -15.73 -13.95
N GLU A 133 3.05 -16.38 -12.83
CA GLU A 133 2.26 -17.48 -12.26
C GLU A 133 1.23 -16.96 -11.26
N ILE A 134 1.44 -15.77 -10.69
CA ILE A 134 0.52 -15.09 -9.78
C ILE A 134 0.53 -13.58 -10.02
N ILE A 135 -0.62 -12.96 -9.89
CA ILE A 135 -0.76 -11.50 -9.97
C ILE A 135 -1.30 -10.94 -8.65
N LEU A 136 -0.57 -9.98 -8.08
CA LEU A 136 -1.01 -9.17 -6.96
C LEU A 136 -1.62 -7.86 -7.50
N LEU A 137 -2.91 -7.65 -7.29
CA LEU A 137 -3.59 -6.41 -7.67
C LEU A 137 -3.56 -5.42 -6.50
N ASP A 138 -2.89 -4.31 -6.70
CA ASP A 138 -2.83 -3.24 -5.72
C ASP A 138 -3.99 -2.25 -5.89
N ASP A 139 -4.59 -1.86 -4.76
CA ASP A 139 -5.76 -0.98 -4.64
C ASP A 139 -6.91 -1.38 -5.57
N ALA A 140 -7.27 -2.66 -5.56
CA ALA A 140 -8.21 -3.24 -6.52
C ALA A 140 -9.56 -3.67 -5.94
N PHE A 141 -9.85 -3.40 -4.67
CA PHE A 141 -11.08 -3.88 -4.01
C PHE A 141 -12.36 -3.35 -4.66
N GLN A 142 -12.35 -2.11 -5.17
CA GLN A 142 -13.45 -1.51 -5.93
C GLN A 142 -13.46 -1.89 -7.41
N HIS A 143 -12.40 -2.55 -7.91
CA HIS A 143 -12.25 -2.82 -9.35
C HIS A 143 -12.94 -4.11 -9.78
N ARG A 144 -14.28 -4.15 -9.65
CA ARG A 144 -15.13 -5.33 -9.83
C ARG A 144 -15.23 -5.89 -11.26
N LYS A 145 -14.69 -5.19 -12.27
CA LYS A 145 -14.59 -5.75 -13.64
C LYS A 145 -13.68 -6.98 -13.71
N VAL A 146 -12.71 -7.10 -12.78
CA VAL A 146 -11.92 -8.32 -12.60
C VAL A 146 -12.45 -9.06 -11.38
N LYS A 147 -12.68 -10.36 -11.51
CA LYS A 147 -12.95 -11.25 -10.38
C LYS A 147 -11.63 -11.89 -9.97
N ALA A 148 -11.01 -11.36 -8.92
CA ALA A 148 -9.87 -12.02 -8.29
C ALA A 148 -10.32 -13.30 -7.58
N GLY A 149 -9.43 -14.29 -7.48
CA GLY A 149 -9.73 -15.50 -6.75
C GLY A 149 -9.58 -15.35 -5.23
N PHE A 150 -8.84 -14.32 -4.78
CA PHE A 150 -8.65 -14.03 -3.35
C PHE A 150 -8.62 -12.52 -3.09
N TYR A 151 -9.39 -12.06 -2.10
CA TYR A 151 -9.51 -10.65 -1.72
C TYR A 151 -9.03 -10.44 -0.28
N ILE A 152 -8.01 -9.62 -0.11
CA ILE A 152 -7.52 -9.15 1.20
C ILE A 152 -8.04 -7.74 1.41
N LEU A 153 -8.87 -7.56 2.43
CA LEU A 153 -9.43 -6.28 2.82
C LEU A 153 -8.64 -5.71 3.99
N LEU A 154 -8.10 -4.50 3.83
CA LEU A 154 -7.38 -3.80 4.87
C LEU A 154 -8.26 -2.77 5.57
N THR A 155 -8.09 -2.66 6.89
CA THR A 155 -8.61 -1.57 7.71
C THR A 155 -7.57 -1.16 8.73
N THR A 156 -7.51 0.10 9.16
CA THR A 156 -6.59 0.49 10.23
C THR A 156 -7.24 0.29 11.60
N TYR A 157 -6.45 -0.03 12.60
CA TYR A 157 -6.94 -0.19 13.97
C TYR A 157 -7.61 1.08 14.51
N SER A 158 -7.03 2.25 14.23
CA SER A 158 -7.55 3.55 14.67
C SER A 158 -8.79 4.05 13.93
N GLU A 159 -9.07 3.50 12.73
CA GLU A 159 -10.14 3.96 11.84
C GLU A 159 -10.73 2.73 11.12
N LEU A 160 -11.53 1.95 11.85
CA LEU A 160 -12.18 0.77 11.30
C LEU A 160 -13.24 1.19 10.27
N PHE A 161 -13.34 0.48 9.16
CA PHE A 161 -14.34 0.79 8.13
C PHE A 161 -15.78 0.63 8.62
N CYS A 162 -16.01 -0.14 9.66
CA CYS A 162 -17.35 -0.32 10.26
C CYS A 162 -17.79 0.87 11.10
N ASP A 163 -16.87 1.70 11.58
CA ASP A 163 -17.12 2.90 12.36
C ASP A 163 -17.18 4.19 11.50
N ASP A 164 -17.04 4.07 10.15
CA ASP A 164 -16.95 5.21 9.24
C ASP A 164 -18.12 5.26 8.25
N PHE A 165 -18.33 6.43 7.68
CA PHE A 165 -19.39 6.73 6.74
C PHE A 165 -18.85 6.90 5.31
N ILE A 166 -19.78 6.88 4.36
CA ILE A 166 -19.43 7.02 2.95
C ILE A 166 -19.04 8.47 2.59
N LEU A 167 -18.19 8.61 1.58
CA LEU A 167 -17.82 9.92 1.02
C LEU A 167 -19.04 10.71 0.52
N PRO A 168 -19.04 12.03 0.64
CA PRO A 168 -18.03 12.89 1.27
C PRO A 168 -18.27 13.14 2.77
N PHE A 169 -19.30 12.53 3.37
CA PHE A 169 -19.61 12.66 4.80
C PHE A 169 -18.55 12.00 5.69
N GLY A 170 -18.14 10.75 5.35
CA GLY A 170 -17.03 10.01 5.93
C GLY A 170 -15.90 9.77 4.93
N ASN A 171 -15.21 8.64 5.04
CA ASN A 171 -14.06 8.30 4.19
C ASN A 171 -14.28 7.01 3.38
N LEU A 172 -15.44 6.35 3.47
CA LEU A 172 -15.69 5.12 2.72
C LEU A 172 -15.91 5.39 1.23
N ARG A 173 -15.23 4.65 0.37
CA ARG A 173 -15.39 4.68 -1.12
C ARG A 173 -16.62 3.91 -1.58
N GLU A 174 -17.15 3.01 -0.74
CA GLU A 174 -18.33 2.20 -0.95
C GLU A 174 -18.91 1.75 0.41
N PRO A 175 -20.15 1.28 0.48
CA PRO A 175 -20.75 0.81 1.73
C PRO A 175 -19.91 -0.27 2.42
N SER A 176 -19.90 -0.28 3.76
CA SER A 176 -19.20 -1.28 4.58
C SER A 176 -19.61 -2.73 4.29
N SER A 177 -20.81 -2.94 3.71
CA SER A 177 -21.27 -4.25 3.22
C SER A 177 -20.34 -4.84 2.14
N GLY A 178 -19.49 -4.03 1.51
CA GLY A 178 -18.42 -4.48 0.62
C GLY A 178 -17.47 -5.49 1.26
N LYS A 179 -17.35 -5.51 2.61
CA LYS A 179 -16.59 -6.51 3.39
C LYS A 179 -16.94 -7.97 3.04
N LYS A 180 -18.20 -8.24 2.61
CA LYS A 180 -18.65 -9.59 2.22
C LYS A 180 -17.88 -10.23 1.06
N ARG A 181 -17.12 -9.42 0.28
CA ARG A 181 -16.28 -9.93 -0.81
C ARG A 181 -14.90 -10.38 -0.33
N ALA A 182 -14.51 -10.01 0.89
CA ALA A 182 -13.21 -10.37 1.42
C ALA A 182 -13.14 -11.87 1.73
N ASN A 183 -11.99 -12.48 1.43
CA ASN A 183 -11.63 -13.81 1.89
C ASN A 183 -10.82 -13.74 3.18
N MET A 184 -10.26 -12.57 3.48
CA MET A 184 -9.46 -12.29 4.66
C MET A 184 -9.50 -10.79 4.97
N ILE A 185 -9.48 -10.44 6.26
CA ILE A 185 -9.33 -9.05 6.70
C ILE A 185 -8.03 -8.91 7.47
N ILE A 186 -7.28 -7.82 7.21
CA ILE A 186 -6.10 -7.47 7.99
C ILE A 186 -6.34 -6.11 8.64
N VAL A 187 -6.35 -6.10 9.96
CA VAL A 187 -6.35 -4.86 10.77
C VAL A 187 -4.90 -4.40 10.88
N THR A 188 -4.59 -3.28 10.26
CA THR A 188 -3.23 -2.75 10.12
C THR A 188 -2.94 -1.65 11.14
N LYS A 189 -1.65 -1.32 11.31
CA LYS A 189 -1.19 -0.24 12.19
C LYS A 189 -1.66 -0.40 13.64
N CYS A 190 -1.74 -1.64 14.11
CA CYS A 190 -2.05 -1.93 15.49
C CYS A 190 -0.92 -1.47 16.41
N PRO A 191 -1.22 -1.03 17.66
CA PRO A 191 -0.21 -0.91 18.71
C PRO A 191 0.50 -2.24 18.93
N SER A 192 1.79 -2.18 19.33
CA SER A 192 2.57 -3.41 19.59
C SER A 192 2.08 -4.20 20.79
N ASP A 193 1.42 -3.52 21.73
CA ASP A 193 0.93 -3.99 23.03
C ASP A 193 -0.59 -4.18 23.06
N ILE A 194 -1.25 -4.25 21.91
CA ILE A 194 -2.69 -4.47 21.84
C ILE A 194 -3.08 -5.77 22.58
N SER A 195 -4.04 -5.69 23.47
CA SER A 195 -4.52 -6.83 24.23
C SER A 195 -5.39 -7.78 23.40
N GLU A 196 -5.49 -9.05 23.82
CA GLU A 196 -6.39 -10.03 23.19
C GLU A 196 -7.86 -9.62 23.29
N LEU A 197 -8.24 -8.99 24.39
CA LEU A 197 -9.59 -8.45 24.57
C LEU A 197 -9.91 -7.40 23.49
N ALA A 198 -8.99 -6.44 23.27
CA ALA A 198 -9.16 -5.42 22.24
C ALA A 198 -9.22 -6.02 20.83
N MET A 199 -8.39 -7.05 20.54
CA MET A 199 -8.48 -7.78 19.26
C MET A 199 -9.83 -8.47 19.09
N SER A 200 -10.35 -9.08 20.15
CA SER A 200 -11.67 -9.75 20.14
C SER A 200 -12.81 -8.74 19.92
N GLU A 201 -12.75 -7.57 20.55
CA GLU A 201 -13.72 -6.49 20.34
C GLU A 201 -13.71 -5.98 18.91
N VAL A 202 -12.51 -5.81 18.30
CA VAL A 202 -12.39 -5.44 16.89
C VAL A 202 -12.99 -6.52 15.99
N LYS A 203 -12.71 -7.81 16.23
CA LYS A 203 -13.32 -8.92 15.47
C LYS A 203 -14.85 -8.88 15.54
N LYS A 204 -15.42 -8.64 16.73
CA LYS A 204 -16.88 -8.49 16.91
C LYS A 204 -17.44 -7.30 16.13
N LYS A 205 -16.78 -6.14 16.17
CA LYS A 205 -17.18 -4.95 15.40
C LYS A 205 -17.13 -5.17 13.90
N LEU A 206 -16.12 -5.86 13.39
CA LEU A 206 -16.00 -6.17 11.98
C LEU A 206 -17.14 -7.07 11.50
N ASP A 207 -17.66 -7.93 12.37
CA ASP A 207 -18.83 -8.79 12.12
C ASP A 207 -18.69 -9.54 10.77
N VAL A 208 -17.71 -10.46 10.72
CA VAL A 208 -17.35 -11.24 9.53
C VAL A 208 -17.01 -12.68 9.91
N ASP A 209 -17.28 -13.61 8.98
CA ASP A 209 -16.98 -15.05 9.14
C ASP A 209 -15.60 -15.43 8.57
N VAL A 210 -14.90 -14.49 7.94
CA VAL A 210 -13.57 -14.73 7.35
C VAL A 210 -12.45 -14.51 8.37
N PRO A 211 -11.26 -15.11 8.20
CA PRO A 211 -10.11 -14.88 9.04
C PRO A 211 -9.76 -13.40 9.19
N VAL A 212 -9.46 -12.96 10.41
CA VAL A 212 -9.06 -11.59 10.74
C VAL A 212 -7.70 -11.61 11.42
N PHE A 213 -6.71 -10.99 10.78
CA PHE A 213 -5.34 -10.87 11.28
C PHE A 213 -5.02 -9.45 11.72
N PHE A 214 -4.06 -9.30 12.63
CA PHE A 214 -3.62 -8.01 13.16
C PHE A 214 -2.16 -7.79 12.85
N SER A 215 -1.84 -6.65 12.23
CA SER A 215 -0.47 -6.29 11.88
C SER A 215 -0.11 -4.90 12.38
N LYS A 216 1.16 -4.75 12.73
CA LYS A 216 1.79 -3.47 13.08
C LYS A 216 2.78 -3.06 12.00
N ILE A 217 3.13 -1.78 12.00
CA ILE A 217 4.26 -1.27 11.22
C ILE A 217 5.51 -1.42 12.06
N VAL A 218 6.54 -2.00 11.47
CA VAL A 218 7.89 -2.06 12.03
C VAL A 218 8.85 -1.35 11.08
N TYR A 219 9.82 -0.64 11.65
CA TYR A 219 10.91 -0.05 10.90
C TYR A 219 12.01 -1.06 10.67
N ASP A 220 12.71 -0.97 9.54
CA ASP A 220 13.84 -1.85 9.25
C ASP A 220 15.01 -1.56 10.21
N GLU A 221 15.83 -2.56 10.45
CA GLU A 221 17.06 -2.42 11.21
C GLU A 221 18.16 -1.67 10.44
N LEU A 222 17.96 -1.52 9.11
CA LEU A 222 18.84 -0.81 8.21
C LEU A 222 18.14 0.38 7.57
N VAL A 223 18.87 1.47 7.40
CA VAL A 223 18.56 2.56 6.47
C VAL A 223 19.37 2.34 5.19
N TYR A 224 18.82 2.71 4.06
CA TYR A 224 19.41 2.45 2.74
C TYR A 224 19.66 3.75 1.98
N SER A 225 20.77 3.78 1.25
CA SER A 225 21.07 4.79 0.24
C SER A 225 21.35 4.12 -1.11
N GLU A 226 21.72 4.90 -2.12
CA GLU A 226 22.20 4.33 -3.39
C GLU A 226 23.59 3.69 -3.29
N VAL A 227 24.32 3.95 -2.21
CA VAL A 227 25.72 3.50 -2.04
C VAL A 227 25.81 2.29 -1.10
N LYS A 228 25.22 2.39 0.10
CA LYS A 228 25.32 1.35 1.14
C LYS A 228 24.18 1.42 2.14
N PRO A 229 23.82 0.29 2.77
CA PRO A 229 22.99 0.30 3.97
C PRO A 229 23.84 0.69 5.20
N ILE A 230 23.17 1.27 6.22
CA ILE A 230 23.75 1.57 7.55
C ILE A 230 22.74 1.11 8.60
N LYS A 231 23.20 0.66 9.76
CA LYS A 231 22.31 0.26 10.85
C LYS A 231 21.49 1.46 11.36
N THR A 232 20.19 1.29 11.49
CA THR A 232 19.29 2.32 12.02
C THR A 232 19.70 2.78 13.42
N ALA A 233 20.25 1.87 14.24
CA ALA A 233 20.79 2.19 15.55
C ALA A 233 21.96 3.20 15.49
N GLU A 234 22.87 3.05 14.51
CA GLU A 234 24.00 3.99 14.31
C GLU A 234 23.49 5.37 13.87
N ILE A 235 22.56 5.41 12.93
CA ILE A 235 21.94 6.66 12.46
C ILE A 235 21.21 7.40 13.59
N LYS A 236 20.55 6.66 14.48
CA LYS A 236 19.91 7.27 15.65
C LYS A 236 20.90 7.97 16.58
N LEU A 237 22.16 7.57 16.61
CA LEU A 237 23.19 8.18 17.45
C LEU A 237 23.79 9.47 16.86
N THR A 238 23.70 9.69 15.57
CA THR A 238 24.28 10.85 14.88
C THR A 238 23.26 11.98 14.73
N GLU A 239 23.75 13.23 14.64
CA GLU A 239 22.93 14.35 14.20
C GLU A 239 22.57 14.20 12.73
N LYS A 240 21.32 14.46 12.40
CA LYS A 240 20.77 14.26 11.06
C LYS A 240 19.68 15.26 10.72
N THR A 241 19.33 15.33 9.44
CA THR A 241 18.15 16.02 8.95
C THR A 241 17.09 14.98 8.59
N ILE A 242 15.91 15.10 9.17
CA ILE A 242 14.76 14.23 8.89
C ILE A 242 13.83 14.96 7.92
N ILE A 243 13.55 14.36 6.77
CA ILE A 243 12.66 14.94 5.77
C ILE A 243 11.47 14.00 5.58
N THR A 244 10.26 14.53 5.57
CA THR A 244 9.06 13.74 5.36
C THR A 244 7.95 14.52 4.68
N GLY A 245 7.32 13.92 3.65
CA GLY A 245 6.14 14.40 2.93
C GLY A 245 5.05 13.33 2.90
N ILE A 246 4.67 12.81 4.08
CA ILE A 246 3.60 11.81 4.24
C ILE A 246 2.48 12.33 5.14
N ALA A 247 1.27 11.78 4.98
CA ALA A 247 0.06 12.24 5.68
C ALA A 247 0.12 12.19 7.22
N LYS A 248 0.85 11.22 7.81
CA LYS A 248 0.98 11.04 9.27
C LYS A 248 2.47 10.88 9.63
N PRO A 249 3.26 11.97 9.68
CA PRO A 249 4.72 11.92 9.82
C PRO A 249 5.20 11.61 11.25
N PHE A 250 4.39 11.87 12.27
CA PHE A 250 4.77 11.78 13.68
C PHE A 250 5.41 10.43 14.07
N PRO A 251 4.87 9.24 13.70
CA PRO A 251 5.51 7.96 14.06
C PRO A 251 6.92 7.79 13.47
N PHE A 252 7.15 8.29 12.24
CA PHE A 252 8.44 8.26 11.59
C PHE A 252 9.44 9.19 12.27
N ILE A 253 9.02 10.42 12.53
CA ILE A 253 9.84 11.43 13.21
C ILE A 253 10.19 10.95 14.61
N SER A 254 9.23 10.53 15.42
CA SER A 254 9.45 10.09 16.81
C SER A 254 10.35 8.86 16.92
N HIS A 255 10.35 7.99 15.89
CA HIS A 255 11.24 6.83 15.86
C HIS A 255 12.71 7.20 15.65
N LEU A 256 13.00 8.29 14.93
CA LEU A 256 14.35 8.70 14.53
C LEU A 256 14.92 9.89 15.29
N LYS A 257 14.05 10.83 15.68
CA LYS A 257 14.44 12.17 16.15
C LYS A 257 15.22 12.14 17.46
N LYS A 258 16.32 12.91 17.50
CA LYS A 258 17.04 13.37 18.67
C LYS A 258 16.86 14.87 18.87
N GLU A 259 17.36 15.38 20.00
CA GLU A 259 17.19 16.79 20.44
C GLU A 259 17.70 17.79 19.40
N ASN A 260 18.88 17.55 18.81
CA ASN A 260 19.52 18.46 17.86
C ASN A 260 19.23 18.17 16.39
N ASP A 261 18.30 17.24 16.09
CA ASP A 261 17.96 16.91 14.73
C ASP A 261 17.07 17.99 14.10
N LEU A 262 17.38 18.34 12.85
CA LEU A 262 16.52 19.18 12.04
C LEU A 262 15.39 18.34 11.43
N VAL A 263 14.16 18.82 11.53
CA VAL A 263 12.99 18.18 10.93
C VAL A 263 12.37 19.12 9.90
N LEU A 264 12.22 18.64 8.67
CA LEU A 264 11.58 19.34 7.57
C LEU A 264 10.34 18.54 7.14
N GLU A 265 9.17 19.08 7.44
CA GLU A 265 7.88 18.47 7.11
C GLU A 265 7.25 19.12 5.88
N PHE A 266 6.82 18.32 4.92
CA PHE A 266 6.14 18.74 3.69
C PHE A 266 4.75 18.12 3.61
N SER A 267 3.92 18.61 2.70
CA SER A 267 2.58 18.03 2.45
C SER A 267 2.68 16.59 1.91
N ASP A 268 1.62 15.81 2.11
CA ASP A 268 1.56 14.45 1.54
C ASP A 268 1.69 14.45 0.02
N HIS A 269 2.51 13.56 -0.51
CA HIS A 269 2.84 13.47 -1.93
C HIS A 269 3.49 14.75 -2.50
N HIS A 270 4.32 15.43 -1.71
CA HIS A 270 4.99 16.67 -2.11
C HIS A 270 5.96 16.47 -3.29
N ASN A 271 5.88 17.36 -4.28
CA ASN A 271 6.85 17.45 -5.36
C ASN A 271 7.87 18.55 -5.02
N PHE A 272 9.09 18.12 -4.69
CA PHE A 272 10.16 19.03 -4.27
C PHE A 272 10.58 19.96 -5.40
N THR A 273 10.47 21.26 -5.19
CA THR A 273 10.95 22.28 -6.12
C THR A 273 12.47 22.45 -6.04
N LYS A 274 13.10 22.99 -7.08
CA LYS A 274 14.54 23.29 -7.06
C LYS A 274 14.93 24.15 -5.86
N LYS A 275 14.13 25.18 -5.55
CA LYS A 275 14.37 26.08 -4.41
C LYS A 275 14.34 25.35 -3.07
N GLU A 276 13.41 24.42 -2.89
CA GLU A 276 13.32 23.59 -1.67
C GLU A 276 14.51 22.64 -1.57
N ILE A 277 14.93 22.03 -2.68
CA ILE A 277 16.11 21.17 -2.71
C ILE A 277 17.37 21.94 -2.35
N ASP A 278 17.55 23.15 -2.88
CA ASP A 278 18.71 24.02 -2.55
C ASP A 278 18.68 24.43 -1.07
N ASN A 279 17.52 24.76 -0.52
CA ASN A 279 17.34 25.04 0.91
C ASN A 279 17.64 23.80 1.78
N ILE A 280 17.20 22.61 1.37
CA ILE A 280 17.52 21.35 2.06
C ILE A 280 19.04 21.14 2.12
N LYS A 281 19.77 21.38 1.01
CA LYS A 281 21.24 21.25 0.95
C LYS A 281 21.92 22.21 1.91
N GLU A 282 21.46 23.45 1.92
CA GLU A 282 22.00 24.50 2.79
C GLU A 282 21.79 24.16 4.28
N LEU A 283 20.59 23.74 4.65
CA LEU A 283 20.24 23.40 6.05
C LEU A 283 20.89 22.10 6.51
N ALA A 284 20.91 21.08 5.66
CA ALA A 284 21.51 19.79 6.02
C ALA A 284 23.04 19.86 6.07
N LYS A 285 23.69 20.74 5.29
CA LYS A 285 25.13 20.83 5.16
C LYS A 285 25.75 19.45 4.85
N ASN A 286 26.61 18.96 5.74
CA ASN A 286 27.25 17.66 5.63
C ASN A 286 26.58 16.56 6.48
N LYS A 287 25.40 16.85 7.08
CA LYS A 287 24.67 15.89 7.91
C LYS A 287 23.99 14.83 7.03
N THR A 288 23.80 13.68 7.60
CA THR A 288 22.97 12.63 6.99
C THR A 288 21.52 13.10 6.88
N ILE A 289 20.90 12.85 5.72
CA ILE A 289 19.48 13.14 5.46
C ILE A 289 18.74 11.80 5.50
N ILE A 290 17.76 11.69 6.40
CA ILE A 290 16.89 10.50 6.48
C ILE A 290 15.49 10.87 6.06
N THR A 291 14.91 10.07 5.18
CA THR A 291 13.56 10.28 4.68
C THR A 291 12.75 8.99 4.64
N THR A 292 11.48 9.09 4.26
CA THR A 292 10.64 7.93 3.98
C THR A 292 11.02 7.30 2.63
N GLU A 293 10.65 6.04 2.42
CA GLU A 293 10.91 5.35 1.15
C GLU A 293 10.24 6.06 -0.04
N LYS A 294 9.03 6.60 0.15
CA LYS A 294 8.31 7.38 -0.88
C LYS A 294 9.01 8.70 -1.23
N ASP A 295 9.42 9.44 -0.23
CA ASP A 295 10.08 10.73 -0.45
C ASP A 295 11.49 10.55 -1.01
N PHE A 296 12.18 9.45 -0.63
CA PHE A 296 13.47 9.08 -1.23
C PHE A 296 13.38 8.97 -2.76
N MET A 297 12.34 8.30 -3.28
CA MET A 297 12.16 8.15 -4.72
C MET A 297 12.02 9.48 -5.47
N ARG A 298 11.54 10.54 -4.79
CA ARG A 298 11.39 11.89 -5.35
C ARG A 298 12.63 12.77 -5.16
N LEU A 299 13.41 12.51 -4.11
CA LEU A 299 14.64 13.26 -3.79
C LEU A 299 15.88 12.67 -4.45
N LYS A 300 15.81 11.39 -4.83
CA LYS A 300 16.86 10.66 -5.53
C LYS A 300 17.33 11.42 -6.78
N GLY A 301 18.66 11.55 -6.94
CA GLY A 301 19.27 12.30 -8.05
C GLY A 301 19.31 13.83 -7.84
N SER A 302 18.61 14.36 -6.82
CA SER A 302 18.63 15.79 -6.47
C SER A 302 19.53 16.11 -5.28
N LEU A 303 19.76 15.13 -4.42
CA LEU A 303 20.63 15.20 -3.24
C LEU A 303 21.81 14.23 -3.39
N SER A 304 22.86 14.40 -2.56
CA SER A 304 24.05 13.52 -2.57
C SER A 304 23.67 12.07 -2.21
N LYS A 305 24.18 11.12 -2.97
CA LYS A 305 23.97 9.66 -2.74
C LYS A 305 24.55 9.19 -1.40
N GLU A 306 25.59 9.85 -0.92
CA GLU A 306 26.28 9.56 0.32
C GLU A 306 25.55 10.10 1.53
N GLN A 307 24.67 11.11 1.35
CA GLN A 307 23.94 11.77 2.43
C GLN A 307 22.48 11.34 2.52
N LEU A 308 21.84 11.00 1.39
CA LEU A 308 20.41 10.68 1.35
C LEU A 308 20.17 9.22 1.64
N PHE A 309 19.46 8.95 2.73
CA PHE A 309 19.04 7.62 3.17
C PHE A 309 17.52 7.57 3.36
N TYR A 310 16.96 6.38 3.24
CA TYR A 310 15.59 6.13 3.63
C TYR A 310 15.49 4.98 4.64
N LEU A 311 14.49 5.06 5.50
CA LEU A 311 14.17 4.02 6.45
C LEU A 311 12.90 3.28 5.96
N PRO A 312 13.03 2.02 5.52
CA PRO A 312 11.87 1.21 5.13
C PRO A 312 10.96 0.89 6.31
N ILE A 313 9.69 0.69 5.97
CA ILE A 313 8.70 0.10 6.87
C ILE A 313 8.28 -1.27 6.36
N LYS A 314 7.92 -2.16 7.29
CA LYS A 314 7.41 -3.50 7.00
C LYS A 314 6.11 -3.75 7.76
N SER A 315 5.23 -4.55 7.17
CA SER A 315 4.10 -5.13 7.91
C SER A 315 4.62 -6.33 8.69
N ALA A 316 4.35 -6.38 10.00
CA ALA A 316 4.64 -7.51 10.85
C ALA A 316 3.35 -7.94 11.57
N PHE A 317 3.01 -9.21 11.50
CA PHE A 317 1.83 -9.74 12.18
C PHE A 317 2.12 -9.90 13.67
N LEU A 318 1.12 -9.62 14.49
CA LEU A 318 1.23 -9.72 15.93
C LEU A 318 1.11 -11.17 16.40
N LYS A 319 0.26 -11.95 15.70
CA LYS A 319 0.03 -13.38 15.94
C LYS A 319 -0.31 -14.07 14.62
N GLU A 320 -0.17 -15.39 14.58
CA GLU A 320 -0.69 -16.26 13.52
C GLU A 320 -0.17 -15.91 12.11
N ALA A 321 1.05 -15.38 11.99
CA ALA A 321 1.66 -15.09 10.69
C ALA A 321 1.76 -16.34 9.81
N ASP A 322 2.15 -17.46 10.41
CA ASP A 322 2.25 -18.79 9.77
C ASP A 322 0.89 -19.28 9.23
N VAL A 323 -0.20 -19.01 9.96
CA VAL A 323 -1.56 -19.36 9.52
C VAL A 323 -1.95 -18.54 8.30
N LEU A 324 -1.66 -17.22 8.31
CA LEU A 324 -1.89 -16.34 7.17
C LEU A 324 -1.09 -16.82 5.95
N ASP A 325 0.19 -17.08 6.14
CA ASP A 325 1.10 -17.55 5.08
C ASP A 325 0.58 -18.85 4.46
N LYS A 326 0.16 -19.79 5.29
CA LYS A 326 -0.44 -21.05 4.84
C LYS A 326 -1.72 -20.82 4.02
N ILE A 327 -2.63 -19.95 4.48
CA ILE A 327 -3.86 -19.66 3.72
C ILE A 327 -3.53 -19.11 2.33
N ILE A 328 -2.56 -18.21 2.23
CA ILE A 328 -2.14 -17.62 0.95
C ILE A 328 -1.48 -18.67 0.05
N LEU A 329 -0.55 -19.45 0.58
CA LEU A 329 0.15 -20.50 -0.18
C LEU A 329 -0.83 -21.58 -0.66
N ASP A 330 -1.71 -22.07 0.21
CA ASP A 330 -2.76 -23.05 -0.13
C ASP A 330 -3.67 -22.53 -1.25
N TYR A 331 -4.05 -21.24 -1.22
CA TYR A 331 -4.83 -20.63 -2.30
C TYR A 331 -4.07 -20.64 -3.63
N VAL A 332 -2.80 -20.21 -3.61
CA VAL A 332 -1.97 -20.12 -4.83
C VAL A 332 -1.75 -21.50 -5.44
N GLU A 333 -1.35 -22.50 -4.63
CA GLU A 333 -1.13 -23.87 -5.11
C GLU A 333 -2.37 -24.52 -5.68
N LYS A 334 -3.52 -24.40 -5.00
CA LYS A 334 -4.80 -24.95 -5.50
C LYS A 334 -5.21 -24.30 -6.82
N SER A 335 -5.04 -23.00 -6.95
CA SER A 335 -5.40 -22.29 -8.18
C SER A 335 -4.46 -22.61 -9.34
N SER A 336 -3.17 -22.84 -9.08
CA SER A 336 -2.19 -23.21 -10.10
C SER A 336 -2.37 -24.65 -10.64
N ARG A 337 -2.91 -25.57 -9.81
CA ARG A 337 -3.20 -26.94 -10.25
C ARG A 337 -4.44 -27.05 -11.15
N ASN A 338 -5.33 -26.06 -11.13
CA ASN A 338 -6.56 -26.00 -11.90
C ASN A 338 -6.43 -25.14 -13.18
N SER A 339 -5.24 -24.59 -13.45
CA SER A 339 -4.87 -23.80 -14.63
C SER A 339 -4.03 -24.62 -15.60
#